data_17c914a690210a63c9f2faa83777bd9b
#
_entry.id   17c914a690210a63c9f2faa83777bd9b
#
_cell.length_a   1.000
_cell.length_b   1.000
_cell.length_c   1.000
_cell.angle_alpha   90.00
_cell.angle_beta   90.00
_cell.angle_gamma   90.00
#
_symmetry.space_group_name_H-M   'P 1'
#
loop_
_entity.id
_entity.type
_entity.pdbx_description
1 polymer ?
#
loop_
_entity_poly.entity_id
_entity_poly.type
_entity_poly.pdbx_seq_one_letter_code
_entity_poly.pdbx_strand_id
1 'polypeptide(L)'
;MRIKMVSLEDGTISCGFRKIAAFTARINPDTESYYITTKRYASLRNVLFGSHGIGVVDADAIDEIAQGLKDADLIGFSSMTGYADITRRVIHRVRELRPDVLMVWGGIHPIIEPENAITADVDAICTGEGEFAFEQFLSLAKEGRDYTKVENFWFKRGEDVIRNGFLPLMTTAQMESLPFPQYGEKEKIYREGKGFEPMAFADYVVHGGQDYSTLWSIGCPFRCSYCGNTKFIENDPNYTKIRHPSARYIVDEVKSVRQRFPHISHVSFHDDSFMAIPYKQLEEFAELWHEEVRVPFTVYGVIPNYVRRDKIEILTWAGMNRIRMGVQSGSEAILEFYQRPTPPEKIREATEIIAEFTPKYHVAPSYDIIMDNPVETRQDVIDTLELVYAMPRPYTLIIFSLKVIPNTGLAKEMLKRGIDLEQIDASYLQIPPRMANILLYLLGTWCPPRWLFDQLLKRVEASTTPQPLYPRIGLLFRFLFFGKKVINHLKFMDFSLMPGWISYYAYRIGLIDFWQRRVIKRMPRPEPPKRAFSPDVAPVIATDAVRH
;
A
#
# COMPACT_ATOMS: atom_id res chain seq x y z
N MET A 1 -29.65 -9.20 11.46
CA MET A 1 -28.34 -9.82 11.71
C MET A 1 -27.35 -8.71 11.98
N ARG A 2 -26.83 -8.64 13.20
CA ARG A 2 -25.88 -7.61 13.61
C ARG A 2 -24.47 -8.03 13.16
N ILE A 3 -23.89 -7.27 12.22
CA ILE A 3 -22.59 -7.56 11.64
C ILE A 3 -21.56 -6.54 12.12
N LYS A 4 -20.43 -7.02 12.61
CA LYS A 4 -19.28 -6.19 12.94
C LYS A 4 -18.15 -6.48 11.96
N MET A 5 -17.84 -5.51 11.10
CA MET A 5 -16.68 -5.55 10.23
C MET A 5 -15.49 -4.96 10.97
N VAL A 6 -14.37 -5.69 11.05
CA VAL A 6 -13.22 -5.34 11.90
C VAL A 6 -11.97 -5.22 11.07
N SER A 7 -11.34 -4.05 11.09
CA SER A 7 -10.02 -3.80 10.51
C SER A 7 -8.95 -3.82 11.59
N LEU A 8 -7.92 -4.66 11.39
CA LEU A 8 -6.72 -4.68 12.22
C LEU A 8 -5.52 -4.26 11.38
N GLU A 9 -5.16 -2.98 11.46
CA GLU A 9 -4.06 -2.38 10.69
C GLU A 9 -3.45 -1.19 11.46
N ASP A 10 -2.43 -0.55 10.89
CA ASP A 10 -1.78 0.61 11.50
C ASP A 10 -2.66 1.88 11.56
N GLY A 11 -3.79 1.89 10.88
CA GLY A 11 -4.63 3.07 10.82
C GLY A 11 -6.03 2.76 10.31
N THR A 12 -6.76 3.79 9.91
CA THR A 12 -8.15 3.69 9.46
C THR A 12 -8.29 3.89 7.95
N ILE A 13 -7.16 3.84 7.21
CA ILE A 13 -7.11 4.17 5.76
C ILE A 13 -7.23 2.93 4.85
N SER A 14 -7.46 1.74 5.37
CA SER A 14 -7.54 0.52 4.57
C SER A 14 -8.61 0.61 3.48
N CYS A 15 -8.18 0.85 2.22
CA CYS A 15 -9.09 1.05 1.09
C CYS A 15 -9.96 -0.18 0.84
N GLY A 16 -9.37 -1.39 0.84
CA GLY A 16 -10.09 -2.63 0.64
C GLY A 16 -11.12 -2.89 1.73
N PHE A 17 -10.73 -2.71 3.00
CA PHE A 17 -11.67 -2.86 4.12
C PHE A 17 -12.84 -1.88 4.03
N ARG A 18 -12.58 -0.60 3.72
CA ARG A 18 -13.65 0.41 3.61
C ARG A 18 -14.64 0.08 2.49
N LYS A 19 -14.16 -0.46 1.37
CA LYS A 19 -15.03 -0.88 0.26
C LYS A 19 -15.91 -2.07 0.65
N ILE A 20 -15.34 -3.13 1.23
CA ILE A 20 -16.14 -4.28 1.66
C ILE A 20 -17.09 -3.94 2.80
N ALA A 21 -16.71 -3.08 3.73
CA ALA A 21 -17.58 -2.64 4.82
C ALA A 21 -18.77 -1.81 4.30
N ALA A 22 -18.54 -0.88 3.36
CA ALA A 22 -19.59 -0.12 2.71
C ALA A 22 -20.54 -1.03 1.90
N PHE A 23 -19.98 -2.01 1.18
CA PHE A 23 -20.77 -3.00 0.46
C PHE A 23 -21.63 -3.83 1.41
N THR A 24 -21.06 -4.33 2.50
CA THR A 24 -21.78 -5.09 3.53
C THR A 24 -22.89 -4.25 4.16
N ALA A 25 -22.63 -2.97 4.46
CA ALA A 25 -23.65 -2.08 5.01
C ALA A 25 -24.80 -1.80 4.05
N ARG A 26 -24.57 -1.82 2.72
CA ARG A 26 -25.62 -1.72 1.71
C ARG A 26 -26.57 -2.93 1.72
N ILE A 27 -26.02 -4.14 1.84
CA ILE A 27 -26.81 -5.39 1.82
C ILE A 27 -27.35 -5.78 3.19
N ASN A 28 -26.77 -5.25 4.26
CA ASN A 28 -27.21 -5.43 5.63
C ASN A 28 -27.08 -4.12 6.42
N PRO A 29 -28.15 -3.31 6.53
CA PRO A 29 -28.07 -2.00 7.20
C PRO A 29 -27.66 -2.05 8.67
N ASP A 30 -27.76 -3.20 9.34
CA ASP A 30 -27.32 -3.42 10.73
C ASP A 30 -25.82 -3.84 10.78
N THR A 31 -25.01 -3.17 9.97
CA THR A 31 -23.54 -3.38 9.91
C THR A 31 -22.83 -2.16 10.48
N GLU A 32 -21.86 -2.43 11.35
CA GLU A 32 -20.95 -1.42 11.90
C GLU A 32 -19.49 -1.77 11.56
N SER A 33 -18.64 -0.74 11.45
CA SER A 33 -17.20 -0.86 11.17
C SER A 33 -16.38 -0.59 12.41
N TYR A 34 -15.44 -1.47 12.73
CA TYR A 34 -14.59 -1.40 13.91
C TYR A 34 -13.13 -1.33 13.50
N TYR A 35 -12.42 -0.31 13.99
CA TYR A 35 -11.00 -0.10 13.68
C TYR A 35 -10.16 -0.35 14.92
N ILE A 36 -9.20 -1.27 14.79
CA ILE A 36 -8.20 -1.57 15.80
C ILE A 36 -6.86 -1.14 15.23
N THR A 37 -6.35 0.00 15.70
CA THR A 37 -5.11 0.57 15.20
C THR A 37 -3.95 0.16 16.11
N THR A 38 -2.92 -0.46 15.53
CA THR A 38 -1.77 -0.96 16.27
C THR A 38 -0.66 0.08 16.46
N LYS A 39 -0.69 1.19 15.73
CA LYS A 39 0.21 2.31 16.01
C LYS A 39 -0.17 2.96 17.32
N ARG A 40 0.62 2.73 18.36
CA ARG A 40 0.75 3.71 19.41
C ARG A 40 1.26 4.98 18.74
N TYR A 41 0.43 6.02 18.70
CA TYR A 41 0.79 7.31 18.12
C TYR A 41 2.20 7.65 18.55
N ALA A 42 3.10 7.74 17.57
CA ALA A 42 4.49 7.96 17.82
C ALA A 42 4.62 9.23 18.64
N SER A 43 4.88 9.10 19.93
CA SER A 43 5.42 10.20 20.70
C SER A 43 6.65 10.70 19.94
N LEU A 44 7.01 11.97 20.06
CA LEU A 44 8.23 12.50 19.46
C LEU A 44 9.43 11.58 19.77
N ARG A 45 9.45 10.96 20.96
CA ARG A 45 10.43 9.96 21.36
C ARG A 45 10.36 8.70 20.49
N ASN A 46 9.18 8.17 20.15
CA ASN A 46 9.05 7.02 19.26
C ASN A 46 9.38 7.35 17.81
N VAL A 47 9.12 8.59 17.36
CA VAL A 47 9.57 9.07 16.04
C VAL A 47 11.09 9.17 15.98
N LEU A 48 11.75 9.63 17.06
CA LEU A 48 13.20 9.84 17.09
C LEU A 48 13.99 8.58 17.46
N PHE A 49 13.46 7.73 18.33
CA PHE A 49 14.20 6.64 18.96
C PHE A 49 13.48 5.29 18.93
N GLY A 50 12.22 5.23 18.49
CA GLY A 50 11.42 4.01 18.49
C GLY A 50 11.68 3.08 17.32
N SER A 51 11.38 1.81 17.52
CA SER A 51 11.23 0.84 16.44
C SER A 51 9.95 1.15 15.66
N HIS A 52 10.02 1.12 14.33
CA HIS A 52 8.85 1.28 13.45
C HIS A 52 8.14 -0.07 13.22
N GLY A 53 8.20 -0.97 14.21
CA GLY A 53 7.52 -2.25 14.18
C GLY A 53 6.00 -2.10 14.38
N ILE A 54 5.28 -3.15 14.04
CA ILE A 54 3.86 -3.32 14.39
C ILE A 54 3.72 -3.18 15.90
N GLY A 55 2.78 -2.32 16.35
CA GLY A 55 2.57 -2.10 17.76
C GLY A 55 2.17 -3.40 18.47
N VAL A 56 2.74 -3.65 19.63
CA VAL A 56 2.34 -4.79 20.48
C VAL A 56 1.00 -4.44 21.12
N VAL A 57 0.01 -5.32 20.94
CA VAL A 57 -1.26 -5.28 21.64
C VAL A 57 -1.17 -6.28 22.79
N ASP A 58 -1.28 -5.81 24.04
CA ASP A 58 -1.18 -6.65 25.22
C ASP A 58 -2.43 -7.52 25.45
N ALA A 59 -2.39 -8.39 26.45
CA ALA A 59 -3.48 -9.32 26.72
C ALA A 59 -4.76 -8.60 27.21
N ASP A 60 -4.62 -7.55 27.99
CA ASP A 60 -5.76 -6.79 28.52
C ASP A 60 -6.49 -6.07 27.39
N ALA A 61 -5.75 -5.47 26.45
CA ALA A 61 -6.31 -4.87 25.26
C ALA A 61 -7.01 -5.89 24.35
N ILE A 62 -6.45 -7.10 24.20
CA ILE A 62 -7.11 -8.20 23.45
C ILE A 62 -8.45 -8.56 24.11
N ASP A 63 -8.49 -8.66 25.45
CA ASP A 63 -9.74 -8.96 26.18
C ASP A 63 -10.78 -7.86 25.99
N GLU A 64 -10.39 -6.58 26.17
CA GLU A 64 -11.28 -5.43 25.93
C GLU A 64 -11.87 -5.43 24.49
N ILE A 65 -11.02 -5.68 23.49
CA ILE A 65 -11.43 -5.75 22.09
C ILE A 65 -12.46 -6.88 21.92
N ALA A 66 -12.16 -8.07 22.41
CA ALA A 66 -13.03 -9.22 22.28
C ALA A 66 -14.39 -9.01 23.00
N GLN A 67 -14.38 -8.42 24.19
CA GLN A 67 -15.60 -8.04 24.91
C GLN A 67 -16.48 -7.07 24.10
N GLY A 68 -15.86 -6.12 23.39
CA GLY A 68 -16.56 -5.17 22.54
C GLY A 68 -17.12 -5.78 21.23
N LEU A 69 -16.68 -7.00 20.85
CA LEU A 69 -17.10 -7.66 19.63
C LEU A 69 -18.11 -8.81 19.84
N LYS A 70 -18.14 -9.43 21.02
CA LYS A 70 -18.85 -10.68 21.31
C LYS A 70 -20.37 -10.66 21.10
N ASP A 71 -21.00 -9.50 21.07
CA ASP A 71 -22.45 -9.35 20.92
C ASP A 71 -22.93 -9.34 19.46
N ALA A 72 -22.02 -9.52 18.49
CA ALA A 72 -22.37 -9.67 17.08
C ALA A 72 -23.00 -11.03 16.77
N ASP A 73 -23.78 -11.09 15.70
CA ASP A 73 -24.22 -12.36 15.11
C ASP A 73 -23.17 -12.88 14.12
N LEU A 74 -22.43 -11.95 13.47
CA LEU A 74 -21.32 -12.24 12.57
C LEU A 74 -20.23 -11.19 12.74
N ILE A 75 -18.97 -11.65 12.74
CA ILE A 75 -17.79 -10.79 12.74
C ILE A 75 -16.95 -11.08 11.48
N GLY A 76 -16.74 -10.05 10.66
CA GLY A 76 -15.85 -10.09 9.50
C GLY A 76 -14.53 -9.39 9.79
N PHE A 77 -13.44 -10.15 9.98
CA PHE A 77 -12.11 -9.61 10.18
C PHE A 77 -11.42 -9.34 8.85
N SER A 78 -10.64 -8.27 8.79
CA SER A 78 -9.78 -7.94 7.65
C SER A 78 -8.40 -7.51 8.16
N SER A 79 -7.34 -8.15 7.64
CA SER A 79 -5.97 -7.78 7.98
C SER A 79 -4.96 -8.13 6.90
N MET A 80 -3.83 -7.43 6.92
CA MET A 80 -2.63 -7.79 6.17
C MET A 80 -1.81 -8.83 6.95
N THR A 81 -0.89 -9.53 6.26
CA THR A 81 -0.04 -10.59 6.86
C THR A 81 0.75 -10.10 8.09
N GLY A 82 1.19 -8.85 8.09
CA GLY A 82 1.88 -8.29 9.25
C GLY A 82 1.07 -8.21 10.54
N TYR A 83 -0.25 -8.27 10.46
CA TYR A 83 -1.17 -8.18 11.61
C TYR A 83 -1.85 -9.52 11.94
N ALA A 84 -1.47 -10.59 11.26
CA ALA A 84 -2.11 -11.90 11.38
C ALA A 84 -2.06 -12.45 12.82
N ASP A 85 -0.95 -12.30 13.52
CA ASP A 85 -0.81 -12.77 14.90
C ASP A 85 -1.79 -12.06 15.85
N ILE A 86 -1.88 -10.74 15.77
CA ILE A 86 -2.83 -9.97 16.60
C ILE A 86 -4.27 -10.35 16.24
N THR A 87 -4.55 -10.52 14.95
CA THR A 87 -5.87 -10.93 14.48
C THR A 87 -6.26 -12.29 15.04
N ARG A 88 -5.35 -13.28 15.04
CA ARG A 88 -5.57 -14.60 15.63
C ARG A 88 -5.88 -14.53 17.12
N ARG A 89 -5.13 -13.73 17.86
CA ARG A 89 -5.32 -13.57 19.30
C ARG A 89 -6.69 -12.97 19.62
N VAL A 90 -7.14 -11.98 18.84
CA VAL A 90 -8.49 -11.42 18.96
C VAL A 90 -9.57 -12.46 18.62
N ILE A 91 -9.43 -13.16 17.50
CA ILE A 91 -10.35 -14.22 17.07
C ILE A 91 -10.47 -15.31 18.15
N HIS A 92 -9.33 -15.78 18.66
CA HIS A 92 -9.28 -16.80 19.72
C HIS A 92 -10.04 -16.32 20.96
N ARG A 93 -9.76 -15.08 21.42
CA ARG A 93 -10.41 -14.54 22.59
C ARG A 93 -11.91 -14.31 22.41
N VAL A 94 -12.36 -13.90 21.21
CA VAL A 94 -13.78 -13.81 20.90
C VAL A 94 -14.44 -15.19 20.95
N ARG A 95 -13.80 -16.23 20.40
CA ARG A 95 -14.31 -17.61 20.41
C ARG A 95 -14.47 -18.16 21.83
N GLU A 96 -13.53 -17.87 22.72
CA GLU A 96 -13.65 -18.22 24.15
C GLU A 96 -14.86 -17.55 24.83
N LEU A 97 -15.12 -16.28 24.51
CA LEU A 97 -16.21 -15.50 25.09
C LEU A 97 -17.57 -15.82 24.48
N ARG A 98 -17.58 -16.17 23.21
CA ARG A 98 -18.79 -16.46 22.43
C ARG A 98 -18.55 -17.62 21.45
N PRO A 99 -18.72 -18.89 21.90
CA PRO A 99 -18.41 -20.06 21.09
C PRO A 99 -19.24 -20.20 19.79
N ASP A 100 -20.40 -19.59 19.74
CA ASP A 100 -21.40 -19.72 18.66
C ASP A 100 -21.40 -18.55 17.66
N VAL A 101 -20.59 -17.50 17.86
CA VAL A 101 -20.54 -16.38 16.93
C VAL A 101 -19.91 -16.80 15.60
N LEU A 102 -20.54 -16.41 14.49
CA LEU A 102 -20.00 -16.68 13.15
C LEU A 102 -18.84 -15.71 12.86
N MET A 103 -17.65 -16.25 12.58
CA MET A 103 -16.45 -15.47 12.32
C MET A 103 -15.85 -15.80 10.95
N VAL A 104 -15.63 -14.76 10.17
CA VAL A 104 -15.00 -14.83 8.84
C VAL A 104 -13.75 -13.95 8.82
N TRP A 105 -12.65 -14.46 8.24
CA TRP A 105 -11.42 -13.70 8.08
C TRP A 105 -11.09 -13.50 6.61
N GLY A 106 -11.05 -12.23 6.18
CA GLY A 106 -10.68 -11.78 4.84
C GLY A 106 -9.48 -10.84 4.86
N GLY A 107 -9.26 -10.15 3.76
CA GLY A 107 -8.12 -9.28 3.53
C GLY A 107 -6.93 -10.02 2.93
N ILE A 108 -5.77 -9.38 2.93
CA ILE A 108 -4.60 -9.87 2.20
C ILE A 108 -4.03 -11.17 2.79
N HIS A 109 -4.03 -11.31 4.13
CA HIS A 109 -3.43 -12.48 4.75
C HIS A 109 -4.08 -13.81 4.37
N PRO A 110 -5.42 -14.00 4.42
CA PRO A 110 -6.06 -15.24 3.98
C PRO A 110 -5.87 -15.57 2.49
N ILE A 111 -5.60 -14.56 1.66
CA ILE A 111 -5.28 -14.78 0.24
C ILE A 111 -3.85 -15.30 0.08
N ILE A 112 -2.90 -14.73 0.82
CA ILE A 112 -1.47 -15.08 0.72
C ILE A 112 -1.15 -16.39 1.46
N GLU A 113 -1.74 -16.58 2.65
CA GLU A 113 -1.49 -17.73 3.52
C GLU A 113 -2.79 -18.43 3.96
N PRO A 114 -3.59 -18.95 3.02
CA PRO A 114 -4.89 -19.54 3.36
C PRO A 114 -4.78 -20.73 4.32
N GLU A 115 -3.77 -21.59 4.16
CA GLU A 115 -3.54 -22.73 5.05
C GLU A 115 -3.18 -22.28 6.48
N ASN A 116 -2.47 -21.17 6.61
CA ASN A 116 -2.19 -20.56 7.91
C ASN A 116 -3.46 -19.88 8.48
N ALA A 117 -4.18 -19.11 7.68
CA ALA A 117 -5.35 -18.37 8.15
C ALA A 117 -6.48 -19.28 8.64
N ILE A 118 -6.75 -20.40 7.94
CA ILE A 118 -7.85 -21.32 8.29
C ILE A 118 -7.60 -22.08 9.60
N THR A 119 -6.37 -22.14 10.09
CA THR A 119 -6.08 -22.76 11.41
C THR A 119 -6.52 -21.90 12.58
N ALA A 120 -6.85 -20.62 12.38
CA ALA A 120 -7.45 -19.78 13.41
C ALA A 120 -8.85 -20.29 13.81
N ASP A 121 -9.38 -19.78 14.93
CA ASP A 121 -10.71 -20.18 15.44
C ASP A 121 -11.87 -19.49 14.67
N VAL A 122 -11.73 -19.39 13.36
CA VAL A 122 -12.75 -18.87 12.44
C VAL A 122 -13.61 -19.99 11.86
N ASP A 123 -14.79 -19.66 11.38
CA ASP A 123 -15.67 -20.59 10.66
C ASP A 123 -15.34 -20.62 9.17
N ALA A 124 -14.83 -19.49 8.65
CA ALA A 124 -14.44 -19.36 7.24
C ALA A 124 -13.34 -18.33 7.02
N ILE A 125 -12.64 -18.50 5.89
CA ILE A 125 -11.73 -17.46 5.35
C ILE A 125 -12.16 -17.11 3.93
N CYS A 126 -11.93 -15.83 3.55
CA CYS A 126 -12.12 -15.37 2.18
C CYS A 126 -10.76 -15.31 1.48
N THR A 127 -10.61 -16.09 0.41
CA THR A 127 -9.35 -16.27 -0.32
C THR A 127 -9.33 -15.59 -1.69
N GLY A 128 -10.38 -14.85 -2.04
CA GLY A 128 -10.53 -14.11 -3.31
C GLY A 128 -11.14 -12.72 -3.11
N GLU A 129 -11.71 -12.14 -4.18
CA GLU A 129 -12.50 -10.90 -4.10
C GLU A 129 -13.74 -11.13 -3.24
N GLY A 130 -13.93 -10.29 -2.22
CA GLY A 130 -14.87 -10.58 -1.14
C GLY A 130 -16.30 -10.13 -1.40
N GLU A 131 -16.54 -9.08 -2.18
CA GLU A 131 -17.82 -8.36 -2.21
C GLU A 131 -18.99 -9.27 -2.56
N PHE A 132 -19.03 -9.81 -3.76
CA PHE A 132 -20.15 -10.66 -4.22
C PHE A 132 -20.16 -12.06 -3.58
N ALA A 133 -18.99 -12.59 -3.24
CA ALA A 133 -18.89 -13.85 -2.50
C ALA A 133 -19.49 -13.69 -1.08
N PHE A 134 -19.20 -12.58 -0.41
CA PHE A 134 -19.76 -12.30 0.92
C PHE A 134 -21.26 -12.03 0.89
N GLU A 135 -21.79 -11.41 -0.18
CA GLU A 135 -23.22 -11.26 -0.38
C GLU A 135 -23.93 -12.61 -0.49
N GLN A 136 -23.40 -13.54 -1.30
CA GLN A 136 -23.93 -14.90 -1.41
C GLN A 136 -23.90 -15.62 -0.06
N PHE A 137 -22.74 -15.55 0.62
CA PHE A 137 -22.58 -16.13 1.94
C PHE A 137 -23.61 -15.60 2.94
N LEU A 138 -23.77 -14.27 3.03
CA LEU A 138 -24.71 -13.64 3.93
C LEU A 138 -26.18 -14.00 3.63
N SER A 139 -26.55 -14.06 2.35
CA SER A 139 -27.91 -14.46 1.95
C SER A 139 -28.22 -15.87 2.44
N LEU A 140 -27.33 -16.82 2.15
CA LEU A 140 -27.54 -18.22 2.57
C LEU A 140 -27.52 -18.36 4.10
N ALA A 141 -26.61 -17.66 4.79
CA ALA A 141 -26.54 -17.70 6.24
C ALA A 141 -27.81 -17.14 6.91
N LYS A 142 -28.38 -16.05 6.39
CA LYS A 142 -29.62 -15.45 6.89
C LYS A 142 -30.82 -16.37 6.68
N GLU A 143 -30.82 -17.13 5.59
CA GLU A 143 -31.89 -18.10 5.27
C GLU A 143 -31.73 -19.45 5.98
N GLY A 144 -30.65 -19.64 6.76
CA GLY A 144 -30.32 -20.93 7.40
C GLY A 144 -29.96 -22.03 6.41
N ARG A 145 -29.57 -21.69 5.19
CA ARG A 145 -29.19 -22.61 4.12
C ARG A 145 -27.70 -22.93 4.17
N ASP A 146 -27.30 -24.01 3.52
CA ASP A 146 -25.90 -24.41 3.40
C ASP A 146 -25.11 -23.40 2.56
N TYR A 147 -24.22 -22.68 3.21
CA TYR A 147 -23.32 -21.68 2.62
C TYR A 147 -21.90 -22.23 2.37
N THR A 148 -21.62 -23.48 2.73
CA THR A 148 -20.27 -24.05 2.67
C THR A 148 -19.75 -24.27 1.24
N LYS A 149 -20.58 -24.02 0.23
CA LYS A 149 -20.21 -24.14 -1.20
C LYS A 149 -19.95 -22.80 -1.88
N VAL A 150 -19.96 -21.69 -1.14
CA VAL A 150 -19.72 -20.36 -1.71
C VAL A 150 -18.27 -20.26 -2.17
N GLU A 151 -18.06 -19.95 -3.45
CA GLU A 151 -16.73 -19.75 -4.03
C GLU A 151 -16.02 -18.54 -3.42
N ASN A 152 -14.71 -18.44 -3.55
CA ASN A 152 -13.81 -17.52 -2.86
C ASN A 152 -13.72 -17.76 -1.34
N PHE A 153 -14.42 -18.76 -0.78
CA PHE A 153 -14.35 -19.10 0.63
C PHE A 153 -13.84 -20.50 0.89
N TRP A 154 -13.07 -20.64 1.95
CA TRP A 154 -12.79 -21.91 2.60
C TRP A 154 -13.56 -21.94 3.92
N PHE A 155 -14.15 -23.07 4.23
CA PHE A 155 -14.97 -23.28 5.43
C PHE A 155 -14.37 -24.35 6.32
N LYS A 156 -14.42 -24.11 7.63
CA LYS A 156 -14.03 -25.09 8.65
C LYS A 156 -15.25 -25.87 9.11
N ARG A 157 -15.15 -27.17 9.12
CA ARG A 157 -16.21 -28.08 9.58
C ARG A 157 -15.62 -29.15 10.48
N GLY A 158 -15.56 -28.84 11.79
CA GLY A 158 -14.80 -29.66 12.74
C GLY A 158 -13.30 -29.61 12.40
N GLU A 159 -12.71 -30.76 12.14
CA GLU A 159 -11.30 -30.88 11.71
C GLU A 159 -11.13 -30.76 10.18
N ASP A 160 -12.22 -30.86 9.42
CA ASP A 160 -12.19 -30.79 7.96
C ASP A 160 -12.22 -29.34 7.46
N VAL A 161 -11.54 -29.10 6.32
CA VAL A 161 -11.56 -27.83 5.60
C VAL A 161 -12.13 -28.04 4.20
N ILE A 162 -13.26 -27.38 3.93
CA ILE A 162 -13.86 -27.33 2.60
C ILE A 162 -13.18 -26.18 1.84
N ARG A 163 -12.45 -26.50 0.78
CA ARG A 163 -11.74 -25.54 -0.08
C ARG A 163 -12.50 -25.35 -1.37
N ASN A 164 -13.19 -24.24 -1.51
CA ASN A 164 -13.90 -23.93 -2.75
C ASN A 164 -12.99 -23.22 -3.76
N GLY A 165 -13.37 -23.22 -5.02
CA GLY A 165 -12.73 -22.48 -6.10
C GLY A 165 -13.00 -20.97 -6.02
N PHE A 166 -12.71 -20.28 -7.12
CA PHE A 166 -12.80 -18.83 -7.21
C PHE A 166 -13.93 -18.40 -8.15
N LEU A 167 -14.68 -17.38 -7.72
CA LEU A 167 -15.55 -16.63 -8.62
C LEU A 167 -14.71 -15.92 -9.67
N PRO A 168 -15.25 -15.69 -10.87
CA PRO A 168 -14.61 -14.79 -11.85
C PRO A 168 -14.33 -13.41 -11.22
N LEU A 169 -13.20 -12.82 -11.57
CA LEU A 169 -12.84 -11.48 -11.11
C LEU A 169 -13.90 -10.47 -11.54
N MET A 170 -14.17 -9.46 -10.69
CA MET A 170 -15.17 -8.43 -10.95
C MET A 170 -14.97 -7.77 -12.31
N THR A 171 -16.05 -7.63 -13.06
CA THR A 171 -16.09 -6.83 -14.28
C THR A 171 -16.14 -5.34 -13.97
N THR A 172 -15.86 -4.48 -14.95
CA THR A 172 -16.03 -3.02 -14.82
C THR A 172 -17.43 -2.65 -14.31
N ALA A 173 -18.49 -3.24 -14.86
CA ALA A 173 -19.86 -2.97 -14.43
C ALA A 173 -20.12 -3.35 -12.96
N GLN A 174 -19.56 -4.46 -12.50
CA GLN A 174 -19.62 -4.86 -11.09
C GLN A 174 -18.86 -3.89 -10.20
N MET A 175 -17.64 -3.48 -10.61
CA MET A 175 -16.87 -2.46 -9.87
C MET A 175 -17.61 -1.12 -9.77
N GLU A 176 -18.31 -0.70 -10.82
CA GLU A 176 -19.14 0.51 -10.83
C GLU A 176 -20.39 0.40 -9.96
N SER A 177 -20.87 -0.82 -9.73
CA SER A 177 -22.01 -1.06 -8.84
C SER A 177 -21.67 -0.99 -7.35
N LEU A 178 -20.38 -0.97 -6.98
CA LEU A 178 -19.97 -0.89 -5.59
C LEU A 178 -20.34 0.47 -4.98
N PRO A 179 -20.76 0.52 -3.72
CA PRO A 179 -20.98 1.78 -3.04
C PRO A 179 -19.66 2.49 -2.74
N PHE A 180 -19.69 3.81 -2.68
CA PHE A 180 -18.55 4.58 -2.18
C PHE A 180 -18.30 4.30 -0.69
N PRO A 181 -17.05 4.43 -0.22
CA PRO A 181 -16.73 4.30 1.20
C PRO A 181 -17.63 5.17 2.08
N GLN A 182 -18.18 4.57 3.13
CA GLN A 182 -19.06 5.25 4.08
C GLN A 182 -18.27 5.68 5.30
N TYR A 183 -18.67 6.79 5.88
CA TYR A 183 -18.06 7.41 7.05
C TYR A 183 -19.15 7.89 8.02
N GLY A 184 -18.87 7.85 9.32
CA GLY A 184 -19.76 8.46 10.32
C GLY A 184 -20.15 7.56 11.49
N GLU A 185 -21.42 7.62 11.92
CA GLU A 185 -21.90 7.10 13.20
C GLU A 185 -21.71 5.59 13.41
N LYS A 186 -21.64 4.82 12.32
CA LYS A 186 -21.44 3.37 12.38
C LYS A 186 -19.98 2.94 12.40
N GLU A 187 -19.05 3.88 12.46
CA GLU A 187 -17.63 3.61 12.57
C GLU A 187 -17.17 3.81 14.00
N LYS A 188 -16.50 2.80 14.55
CA LYS A 188 -15.96 2.79 15.91
C LYS A 188 -14.47 2.50 15.89
N ILE A 189 -13.74 3.13 16.80
CA ILE A 189 -12.31 2.93 16.98
C ILE A 189 -12.01 2.45 18.40
N TYR A 190 -11.11 1.47 18.50
CA TYR A 190 -10.66 0.97 19.79
C TYR A 190 -9.72 1.97 20.47
N ARG A 191 -9.98 2.20 21.76
CA ARG A 191 -9.14 3.00 22.65
C ARG A 191 -8.84 2.21 23.91
N GLU A 192 -7.57 2.02 24.19
CA GLU A 192 -7.10 1.31 25.38
C GLU A 192 -7.74 1.87 26.66
N GLY A 193 -8.31 1.01 27.49
CA GLY A 193 -9.01 1.35 28.73
C GLY A 193 -10.39 2.00 28.56
N LYS A 194 -10.90 2.13 27.32
CA LYS A 194 -12.23 2.68 27.03
C LYS A 194 -13.06 1.80 26.11
N GLY A 195 -12.43 0.79 25.50
CA GLY A 195 -13.07 -0.05 24.50
C GLY A 195 -13.34 0.67 23.18
N PHE A 196 -14.44 0.32 22.52
CA PHE A 196 -14.81 0.92 21.23
C PHE A 196 -15.66 2.18 21.41
N GLU A 197 -15.16 3.30 20.90
CA GLU A 197 -15.87 4.58 20.86
C GLU A 197 -16.22 4.96 19.42
N PRO A 198 -17.33 5.71 19.17
CA PRO A 198 -17.62 6.26 17.86
C PRO A 198 -16.45 7.11 17.35
N MET A 199 -16.12 6.98 16.05
CA MET A 199 -15.08 7.79 15.44
C MET A 199 -15.50 9.26 15.40
N ALA A 200 -14.68 10.11 16.01
CA ALA A 200 -14.81 11.55 15.92
C ALA A 200 -14.08 12.10 14.69
N PHE A 201 -14.42 13.32 14.26
CA PHE A 201 -13.72 14.00 13.17
C PHE A 201 -12.18 14.04 13.38
N ALA A 202 -11.75 14.22 14.62
CA ALA A 202 -10.33 14.20 14.99
C ALA A 202 -9.63 12.88 14.59
N ASP A 203 -10.32 11.74 14.68
CA ASP A 203 -9.74 10.44 14.33
C ASP A 203 -9.44 10.34 12.84
N TYR A 204 -10.33 10.84 11.99
CA TYR A 204 -10.08 10.85 10.56
C TYR A 204 -8.86 11.71 10.20
N VAL A 205 -8.72 12.89 10.82
CA VAL A 205 -7.56 13.77 10.60
C VAL A 205 -6.28 13.17 11.19
N VAL A 206 -6.36 12.54 12.35
CA VAL A 206 -5.21 11.93 13.03
C VAL A 206 -4.68 10.75 12.22
N HIS A 207 -5.55 9.92 11.64
CA HIS A 207 -5.16 8.72 10.89
C HIS A 207 -4.90 8.98 9.40
N GLY A 208 -5.72 9.80 8.75
CA GLY A 208 -5.65 10.10 7.31
C GLY A 208 -4.92 11.40 6.96
N GLY A 209 -4.72 12.29 7.95
CA GLY A 209 -4.19 13.63 7.68
C GLY A 209 -5.15 14.43 6.80
N GLN A 210 -4.62 14.97 5.72
CA GLN A 210 -5.38 15.69 4.69
C GLN A 210 -5.43 14.93 3.37
N ASP A 211 -4.97 13.69 3.41
CA ASP A 211 -4.92 12.81 2.26
C ASP A 211 -6.09 11.83 2.25
N TYR A 212 -6.71 11.68 1.09
CA TYR A 212 -7.64 10.61 0.84
C TYR A 212 -6.95 9.52 0.05
N SER A 213 -6.75 8.38 0.70
CA SER A 213 -6.17 7.20 0.06
C SER A 213 -7.27 6.36 -0.59
N THR A 214 -7.11 6.06 -1.87
CA THR A 214 -8.00 5.19 -2.64
C THR A 214 -7.23 4.39 -3.68
N LEU A 215 -7.92 3.57 -4.45
CA LEU A 215 -7.42 2.89 -5.64
C LEU A 215 -8.47 2.97 -6.73
N TRP A 216 -8.03 3.24 -7.95
CA TRP A 216 -8.88 3.28 -9.12
C TRP A 216 -8.85 1.95 -9.89
N SER A 217 -7.66 1.36 -10.00
CA SER A 217 -7.48 0.12 -10.74
C SER A 217 -6.97 -1.03 -9.86
N ILE A 218 -7.30 -2.25 -10.25
CA ILE A 218 -6.85 -3.50 -9.64
C ILE A 218 -6.20 -4.35 -10.71
N GLY A 219 -5.11 -5.03 -10.35
CA GLY A 219 -4.35 -5.91 -11.21
C GLY A 219 -2.97 -5.36 -11.54
N CYS A 220 -2.08 -6.26 -11.91
CA CYS A 220 -0.71 -5.92 -12.28
C CYS A 220 -0.23 -6.83 -13.41
N PRO A 221 0.25 -6.28 -14.55
CA PRO A 221 0.72 -7.10 -15.67
C PRO A 221 2.02 -7.85 -15.37
N PHE A 222 2.68 -7.56 -14.23
CA PHE A 222 3.92 -8.19 -13.82
C PHE A 222 3.70 -9.29 -12.79
N ARG A 223 4.61 -10.28 -12.79
CA ARG A 223 4.63 -11.42 -11.88
C ARG A 223 5.88 -11.41 -11.00
N CYS A 224 6.26 -10.24 -10.47
CA CYS A 224 7.47 -10.10 -9.68
C CYS A 224 7.48 -11.09 -8.49
N SER A 225 8.51 -11.92 -8.40
CA SER A 225 8.59 -13.05 -7.46
C SER A 225 8.52 -12.64 -5.98
N TYR A 226 8.87 -11.40 -5.65
CA TYR A 226 8.81 -10.85 -4.29
C TYR A 226 7.43 -10.28 -3.92
N CYS A 227 6.53 -10.11 -4.88
CA CYS A 227 5.28 -9.38 -4.69
C CYS A 227 4.13 -10.30 -4.29
N GLY A 228 3.31 -9.89 -3.33
CA GLY A 228 2.09 -10.60 -2.94
C GLY A 228 1.08 -10.77 -4.09
N ASN A 229 1.10 -9.91 -5.11
CA ASN A 229 0.22 -10.02 -6.27
C ASN A 229 0.42 -11.31 -7.06
N THR A 230 1.58 -11.97 -6.95
CA THR A 230 1.78 -13.29 -7.55
C THR A 230 0.76 -14.30 -7.06
N LYS A 231 0.31 -14.17 -5.81
CA LYS A 231 -0.69 -15.08 -5.25
C LYS A 231 -2.07 -14.83 -5.85
N PHE A 232 -2.44 -13.59 -6.08
CA PHE A 232 -3.68 -13.25 -6.79
C PHE A 232 -3.67 -13.76 -8.24
N ILE A 233 -2.51 -13.68 -8.90
CA ILE A 233 -2.32 -14.19 -10.27
C ILE A 233 -2.32 -15.74 -10.30
N GLU A 234 -1.81 -16.41 -9.26
CA GLU A 234 -1.92 -17.86 -9.10
C GLU A 234 -3.39 -18.29 -8.94
N ASN A 235 -4.18 -17.52 -8.20
CA ASN A 235 -5.60 -17.79 -7.98
C ASN A 235 -6.42 -17.56 -9.27
N ASP A 236 -6.19 -16.45 -9.98
CA ASP A 236 -6.77 -16.17 -11.30
C ASP A 236 -5.76 -15.43 -12.20
N PRO A 237 -5.28 -16.09 -13.29
CA PRO A 237 -4.34 -15.47 -14.24
C PRO A 237 -4.84 -14.17 -14.88
N ASN A 238 -6.15 -13.92 -14.92
CA ASN A 238 -6.72 -12.66 -15.42
C ASN A 238 -6.40 -11.47 -14.50
N TYR A 239 -5.90 -11.68 -13.28
CA TYR A 239 -5.41 -10.60 -12.42
C TYR A 239 -4.23 -9.83 -13.04
N THR A 240 -3.59 -10.39 -14.06
CA THR A 240 -2.58 -9.66 -14.87
C THR A 240 -3.18 -8.55 -15.73
N LYS A 241 -4.49 -8.55 -15.97
CA LYS A 241 -5.21 -7.51 -16.71
C LYS A 241 -5.62 -6.38 -15.75
N ILE A 242 -5.35 -5.14 -16.17
CA ILE A 242 -5.82 -3.99 -15.40
C ILE A 242 -7.33 -3.87 -15.54
N ARG A 243 -8.03 -3.85 -14.41
CA ARG A 243 -9.46 -3.66 -14.30
C ARG A 243 -9.75 -2.41 -13.50
N HIS A 244 -10.68 -1.60 -13.93
CA HIS A 244 -11.07 -0.36 -13.26
C HIS A 244 -12.52 0.01 -13.58
N PRO A 245 -13.23 0.72 -12.68
CA PRO A 245 -14.48 1.38 -13.02
C PRO A 245 -14.19 2.58 -13.92
N SER A 246 -15.23 3.23 -14.44
CA SER A 246 -15.08 4.45 -15.25
C SER A 246 -14.34 5.56 -14.50
N ALA A 247 -13.77 6.50 -15.25
CA ALA A 247 -13.19 7.71 -14.69
C ALA A 247 -14.24 8.53 -13.91
N ARG A 248 -15.48 8.52 -14.37
CA ARG A 248 -16.61 9.16 -13.67
C ARG A 248 -16.80 8.59 -12.27
N TYR A 249 -16.79 7.25 -12.12
CA TYR A 249 -16.98 6.60 -10.82
C TYR A 249 -15.96 7.06 -9.78
N ILE A 250 -14.67 7.05 -10.12
CA ILE A 250 -13.63 7.43 -9.16
C ILE A 250 -13.62 8.92 -8.84
N VAL A 251 -13.96 9.77 -9.80
CA VAL A 251 -14.14 11.22 -9.59
C VAL A 251 -15.31 11.47 -8.63
N ASP A 252 -16.44 10.80 -8.83
CA ASP A 252 -17.62 10.95 -7.98
C ASP A 252 -17.38 10.37 -6.56
N GLU A 253 -16.62 9.27 -6.42
CA GLU A 253 -16.17 8.76 -5.12
C GLU A 253 -15.40 9.86 -4.36
N VAL A 254 -14.39 10.46 -4.99
CA VAL A 254 -13.57 11.50 -4.36
C VAL A 254 -14.39 12.75 -4.01
N LYS A 255 -15.32 13.15 -4.90
CA LYS A 255 -16.24 14.29 -4.63
C LYS A 255 -17.12 14.00 -3.42
N SER A 256 -17.71 12.81 -3.35
CA SER A 256 -18.54 12.38 -2.21
C SER A 256 -17.78 12.43 -0.89
N VAL A 257 -16.57 11.90 -0.86
CA VAL A 257 -15.71 11.92 0.34
C VAL A 257 -15.35 13.38 0.74
N ARG A 258 -15.00 14.23 -0.24
CA ARG A 258 -14.65 15.63 0.04
C ARG A 258 -15.83 16.48 0.48
N GLN A 259 -17.03 16.17 0.05
CA GLN A 259 -18.24 16.82 0.59
C GLN A 259 -18.40 16.54 2.09
N ARG A 260 -18.08 15.32 2.53
CA ARG A 260 -18.09 14.94 3.94
C ARG A 260 -16.90 15.50 4.71
N PHE A 261 -15.72 15.54 4.08
CA PHE A 261 -14.45 15.95 4.67
C PHE A 261 -13.77 17.06 3.86
N PRO A 262 -14.21 18.30 3.98
CA PRO A 262 -13.66 19.44 3.21
C PRO A 262 -12.17 19.72 3.48
N HIS A 263 -11.62 19.20 4.58
CA HIS A 263 -10.20 19.32 4.90
C HIS A 263 -9.29 18.48 3.99
N ILE A 264 -9.86 17.50 3.27
CA ILE A 264 -9.10 16.69 2.30
C ILE A 264 -8.67 17.58 1.14
N SER A 265 -7.36 17.69 0.99
CA SER A 265 -6.72 18.60 0.03
C SER A 265 -5.69 17.88 -0.86
N HIS A 266 -5.59 16.59 -0.69
CA HIS A 266 -4.74 15.70 -1.49
C HIS A 266 -5.41 14.33 -1.64
N VAL A 267 -5.11 13.63 -2.73
CA VAL A 267 -5.59 12.26 -2.96
C VAL A 267 -4.40 11.37 -3.35
N SER A 268 -4.33 10.19 -2.76
CA SER A 268 -3.29 9.19 -3.07
C SER A 268 -3.92 7.95 -3.70
N PHE A 269 -3.52 7.64 -4.93
CA PHE A 269 -3.92 6.43 -5.65
C PHE A 269 -2.93 5.31 -5.38
N HIS A 270 -3.35 4.29 -4.63
CA HIS A 270 -2.53 3.14 -4.21
C HIS A 270 -2.69 1.92 -5.13
N ASP A 271 -2.87 2.17 -6.41
CA ASP A 271 -3.04 1.15 -7.43
C ASP A 271 -1.78 0.25 -7.54
N ASP A 272 -1.96 -0.99 -7.94
CA ASP A 272 -0.84 -1.91 -8.21
C ASP A 272 0.00 -1.47 -9.42
N SER A 273 -0.66 -0.85 -10.42
CA SER A 273 -0.02 -0.44 -11.67
C SER A 273 -0.79 0.70 -12.36
N PHE A 274 -0.90 1.86 -11.71
CA PHE A 274 -1.68 3.01 -12.19
C PHE A 274 -1.36 3.40 -13.65
N MET A 275 -0.06 3.49 -13.98
CA MET A 275 0.36 3.89 -15.33
C MET A 275 0.12 2.83 -16.40
N ALA A 276 -0.28 1.60 -16.04
CA ALA A 276 -0.68 0.60 -17.01
C ALA A 276 -2.10 0.84 -17.56
N ILE A 277 -2.89 1.71 -16.94
CA ILE A 277 -4.19 2.14 -17.47
C ILE A 277 -3.96 2.77 -18.87
N PRO A 278 -4.76 2.40 -19.89
CA PRO A 278 -4.62 2.97 -21.24
C PRO A 278 -4.77 4.50 -21.28
N TYR A 279 -4.08 5.14 -22.22
CA TYR A 279 -4.02 6.60 -22.31
C TYR A 279 -5.41 7.25 -22.39
N LYS A 280 -6.32 6.70 -23.19
CA LYS A 280 -7.68 7.25 -23.36
C LYS A 280 -8.45 7.35 -22.04
N GLN A 281 -8.34 6.36 -21.16
CA GLN A 281 -8.98 6.39 -19.85
C GLN A 281 -8.29 7.38 -18.91
N LEU A 282 -6.96 7.49 -18.99
CA LEU A 282 -6.23 8.51 -18.23
C LEU A 282 -6.55 9.93 -18.70
N GLU A 283 -6.79 10.13 -19.99
CA GLU A 283 -7.21 11.41 -20.55
C GLU A 283 -8.60 11.81 -20.04
N GLU A 284 -9.58 10.89 -20.12
CA GLU A 284 -10.92 11.12 -19.57
C GLU A 284 -10.87 11.42 -18.06
N PHE A 285 -10.09 10.65 -17.30
CA PHE A 285 -9.88 10.92 -15.88
C PHE A 285 -9.28 12.31 -15.64
N ALA A 286 -8.27 12.68 -16.40
CA ALA A 286 -7.57 13.94 -16.25
C ALA A 286 -8.48 15.14 -16.53
N GLU A 287 -9.31 15.06 -17.56
CA GLU A 287 -10.29 16.09 -17.91
C GLU A 287 -11.32 16.28 -16.77
N LEU A 288 -11.95 15.18 -16.34
CA LEU A 288 -12.91 15.20 -15.23
C LEU A 288 -12.30 15.70 -13.92
N TRP A 289 -11.08 15.26 -13.63
CA TRP A 289 -10.37 15.68 -12.41
C TRP A 289 -10.06 17.17 -12.43
N HIS A 290 -9.55 17.66 -13.57
CA HIS A 290 -9.23 19.08 -13.75
C HIS A 290 -10.44 19.97 -13.64
N GLU A 291 -11.58 19.53 -14.16
CA GLU A 291 -12.82 20.31 -14.14
C GLU A 291 -13.52 20.29 -12.78
N GLU A 292 -13.62 19.13 -12.13
CA GLU A 292 -14.54 18.91 -11.03
C GLU A 292 -13.89 18.74 -9.66
N VAL A 293 -12.66 18.20 -9.59
CA VAL A 293 -11.99 17.86 -8.31
C VAL A 293 -10.97 18.92 -7.91
N ARG A 294 -10.04 19.23 -8.80
CA ARG A 294 -9.05 20.32 -8.66
C ARG A 294 -8.18 20.24 -7.40
N VAL A 295 -7.89 19.06 -6.90
CA VAL A 295 -6.91 18.86 -5.83
C VAL A 295 -5.69 18.12 -6.34
N PRO A 296 -4.50 18.36 -5.78
CA PRO A 296 -3.31 17.59 -6.10
C PRO A 296 -3.50 16.12 -5.79
N PHE A 297 -2.85 15.26 -6.59
CA PHE A 297 -2.85 13.83 -6.31
C PHE A 297 -1.48 13.19 -6.55
N THR A 298 -1.25 12.09 -5.84
CA THR A 298 -0.08 11.22 -5.99
C THR A 298 -0.50 9.90 -6.60
N VAL A 299 0.32 9.37 -7.50
CA VAL A 299 0.16 8.01 -8.03
C VAL A 299 1.25 7.09 -7.50
N TYR A 300 0.83 5.95 -6.99
CA TYR A 300 1.68 4.85 -6.54
C TYR A 300 1.66 3.71 -7.58
N GLY A 301 2.42 2.65 -7.33
CA GLY A 301 2.44 1.49 -8.21
C GLY A 301 2.95 1.81 -9.62
N VAL A 302 3.80 2.83 -9.77
CA VAL A 302 4.34 3.17 -11.08
C VAL A 302 5.46 2.20 -11.44
N ILE A 303 5.31 1.56 -12.59
CA ILE A 303 6.28 0.65 -13.17
C ILE A 303 7.00 1.38 -14.31
N PRO A 304 8.35 1.36 -14.38
CA PRO A 304 9.10 2.09 -15.40
C PRO A 304 8.66 1.82 -16.85
N ASN A 305 8.27 0.57 -17.15
CA ASN A 305 7.81 0.16 -18.47
C ASN A 305 6.58 0.91 -18.99
N TYR A 306 5.76 1.47 -18.09
CA TYR A 306 4.54 2.19 -18.42
C TYR A 306 4.66 3.71 -18.28
N VAL A 307 5.85 4.20 -17.92
CA VAL A 307 6.14 5.64 -17.92
C VAL A 307 6.25 6.12 -19.35
N ARG A 308 5.34 7.01 -19.74
CA ARG A 308 5.29 7.65 -21.04
C ARG A 308 5.12 9.14 -20.86
N ARG A 309 5.77 9.94 -21.69
CA ARG A 309 5.72 11.42 -21.63
C ARG A 309 4.30 11.95 -21.71
N ASP A 310 3.49 11.44 -22.66
CA ASP A 310 2.10 11.86 -22.86
C ASP A 310 1.24 11.59 -21.61
N LYS A 311 1.39 10.43 -20.96
CA LYS A 311 0.69 10.11 -19.72
C LYS A 311 1.10 11.01 -18.56
N ILE A 312 2.40 11.26 -18.39
CA ILE A 312 2.90 12.16 -17.36
C ILE A 312 2.38 13.58 -17.60
N GLU A 313 2.37 14.04 -18.85
CA GLU A 313 1.93 15.38 -19.21
C GLU A 313 0.46 15.61 -18.86
N ILE A 314 -0.43 14.73 -19.32
CA ILE A 314 -1.87 14.88 -19.07
C ILE A 314 -2.23 14.77 -17.58
N LEU A 315 -1.60 13.83 -16.84
CA LEU A 315 -1.83 13.69 -15.41
C LEU A 315 -1.26 14.88 -14.62
N THR A 316 -0.11 15.42 -15.01
CA THR A 316 0.46 16.63 -14.38
C THR A 316 -0.43 17.84 -14.63
N TRP A 317 -0.99 17.95 -15.84
CA TRP A 317 -1.99 18.97 -16.15
C TRP A 317 -3.25 18.85 -15.28
N ALA A 318 -3.71 17.61 -15.01
CA ALA A 318 -4.86 17.36 -14.13
C ALA A 318 -4.59 17.70 -12.66
N GLY A 319 -3.32 17.74 -12.23
CA GLY A 319 -2.93 18.03 -10.85
C GLY A 319 -2.07 16.96 -10.19
N MET A 320 -1.57 15.99 -10.93
CA MET A 320 -0.57 15.05 -10.38
C MET A 320 0.67 15.82 -9.95
N ASN A 321 0.99 15.73 -8.67
CA ASN A 321 2.08 16.48 -8.07
C ASN A 321 3.19 15.61 -7.49
N ARG A 322 3.04 14.30 -7.56
CA ARG A 322 4.03 13.31 -7.13
C ARG A 322 3.82 11.97 -7.82
N ILE A 323 4.94 11.29 -8.08
CA ILE A 323 4.99 9.92 -8.57
C ILE A 323 5.80 9.09 -7.60
N ARG A 324 5.33 7.88 -7.30
CA ARG A 324 6.11 6.86 -6.62
C ARG A 324 6.31 5.66 -7.53
N MET A 325 7.57 5.43 -7.92
CA MET A 325 7.95 4.41 -8.90
C MET A 325 8.85 3.34 -8.26
N GLY A 326 8.52 2.08 -8.49
CA GLY A 326 9.34 0.96 -8.06
C GLY A 326 10.54 0.76 -9.00
N VAL A 327 11.73 1.07 -8.53
CA VAL A 327 13.02 0.77 -9.18
C VAL A 327 13.51 -0.61 -8.76
N GLN A 328 13.50 -0.88 -7.49
CA GLN A 328 13.84 -2.10 -6.75
C GLN A 328 15.35 -2.38 -6.74
N SER A 329 16.01 -2.51 -7.88
CA SER A 329 17.45 -2.75 -8.01
C SER A 329 18.00 -2.08 -9.28
N GLY A 330 19.30 -1.82 -9.31
CA GLY A 330 20.05 -1.40 -10.50
C GLY A 330 20.76 -2.56 -11.19
N SER A 331 20.78 -3.75 -10.58
CA SER A 331 21.38 -4.95 -11.15
C SER A 331 20.40 -5.70 -12.04
N GLU A 332 20.77 -5.97 -13.27
CA GLU A 332 19.99 -6.79 -14.21
C GLU A 332 19.76 -8.20 -13.64
N ALA A 333 20.82 -8.82 -13.10
CA ALA A 333 20.72 -10.16 -12.49
C ALA A 333 19.72 -10.23 -11.34
N ILE A 334 19.64 -9.18 -10.51
CA ILE A 334 18.67 -9.13 -9.40
C ILE A 334 17.26 -8.84 -9.93
N LEU A 335 17.11 -8.01 -10.95
CA LEU A 335 15.81 -7.77 -11.58
C LEU A 335 15.27 -9.05 -12.26
N GLU A 336 16.14 -9.83 -12.90
CA GLU A 336 15.79 -11.17 -13.43
C GLU A 336 15.41 -12.14 -12.29
N PHE A 337 16.20 -12.18 -11.21
CA PHE A 337 15.90 -12.99 -10.02
C PHE A 337 14.53 -12.62 -9.41
N TYR A 338 14.18 -11.35 -9.45
CA TYR A 338 12.87 -10.85 -9.04
C TYR A 338 11.77 -11.11 -10.07
N GLN A 339 12.07 -11.71 -11.22
CA GLN A 339 11.14 -11.85 -12.35
C GLN A 339 10.49 -10.52 -12.73
N ARG A 340 11.29 -9.45 -12.67
CA ARG A 340 10.86 -8.10 -13.01
C ARG A 340 11.39 -7.70 -14.39
N PRO A 341 10.56 -7.73 -15.44
CA PRO A 341 11.01 -7.48 -16.83
C PRO A 341 11.20 -5.97 -17.08
N THR A 342 12.11 -5.36 -16.34
CA THR A 342 12.43 -3.92 -16.41
C THR A 342 13.94 -3.77 -16.38
N PRO A 343 14.62 -3.69 -17.54
CA PRO A 343 16.07 -3.52 -17.57
C PRO A 343 16.48 -2.15 -17.01
N PRO A 344 17.72 -2.00 -16.50
CA PRO A 344 18.21 -0.75 -15.90
C PRO A 344 18.11 0.46 -16.84
N GLU A 345 18.26 0.28 -18.15
CA GLU A 345 18.11 1.33 -19.15
C GLU A 345 16.69 1.89 -19.19
N LYS A 346 15.69 1.01 -19.05
CA LYS A 346 14.29 1.43 -18.99
C LYS A 346 13.97 2.20 -17.71
N ILE A 347 14.65 1.86 -16.62
CA ILE A 347 14.55 2.63 -15.37
C ILE A 347 15.14 4.03 -15.57
N ARG A 348 16.32 4.15 -16.21
CA ARG A 348 16.94 5.45 -16.52
C ARG A 348 16.03 6.31 -17.38
N GLU A 349 15.55 5.76 -18.52
CA GLU A 349 14.60 6.45 -19.38
C GLU A 349 13.37 6.97 -18.62
N ALA A 350 12.78 6.11 -17.79
CA ALA A 350 11.61 6.50 -16.99
C ALA A 350 11.93 7.62 -15.99
N THR A 351 13.09 7.58 -15.32
CA THR A 351 13.51 8.65 -14.39
C THR A 351 13.82 9.95 -15.12
N GLU A 352 14.35 9.92 -16.32
CA GLU A 352 14.60 11.09 -17.17
C GLU A 352 13.28 11.74 -17.60
N ILE A 353 12.32 10.95 -18.10
CA ILE A 353 10.97 11.45 -18.44
C ILE A 353 10.32 12.10 -17.22
N ILE A 354 10.33 11.45 -16.05
CA ILE A 354 9.75 11.99 -14.81
C ILE A 354 10.44 13.30 -14.42
N ALA A 355 11.77 13.38 -14.58
CA ALA A 355 12.56 14.54 -14.19
C ALA A 355 12.21 15.81 -15.00
N GLU A 356 11.80 15.68 -16.26
CA GLU A 356 11.36 16.81 -17.09
C GLU A 356 10.13 17.53 -16.49
N PHE A 357 9.28 16.79 -15.80
CA PHE A 357 8.07 17.32 -15.17
C PHE A 357 8.28 17.69 -13.68
N THR A 358 9.42 17.33 -13.08
CA THR A 358 9.72 17.60 -11.67
C THR A 358 9.57 19.08 -11.28
N PRO A 359 9.94 20.08 -12.11
CA PRO A 359 9.70 21.48 -11.78
C PRO A 359 8.23 21.86 -11.59
N LYS A 360 7.30 21.05 -12.13
CA LYS A 360 5.85 21.21 -12.00
C LYS A 360 5.29 20.50 -10.76
N TYR A 361 6.10 19.66 -10.08
CA TYR A 361 5.69 18.93 -8.90
C TYR A 361 5.98 19.71 -7.63
N HIS A 362 5.08 19.61 -6.65
CA HIS A 362 5.34 20.17 -5.33
C HIS A 362 6.23 19.28 -4.50
N VAL A 363 6.12 17.96 -4.69
CA VAL A 363 6.90 16.97 -3.97
C VAL A 363 7.77 16.23 -4.97
N ALA A 364 9.06 16.14 -4.70
CA ALA A 364 9.98 15.38 -5.56
C ALA A 364 9.47 13.94 -5.76
N PRO A 365 9.68 13.34 -6.96
CA PRO A 365 9.33 11.95 -7.22
C PRO A 365 10.00 11.03 -6.20
N SER A 366 9.37 9.92 -5.90
CA SER A 366 9.88 8.92 -4.96
C SER A 366 10.21 7.63 -5.70
N TYR A 367 11.37 7.06 -5.38
CA TYR A 367 11.82 5.80 -5.96
C TYR A 367 12.01 4.76 -4.87
N ASP A 368 11.41 3.57 -5.08
CA ASP A 368 11.50 2.45 -4.15
C ASP A 368 12.68 1.56 -4.51
N ILE A 369 13.52 1.26 -3.52
CA ILE A 369 14.70 0.40 -3.65
C ILE A 369 14.58 -0.73 -2.61
N ILE A 370 14.86 -1.95 -3.02
CA ILE A 370 14.96 -3.13 -2.13
C ILE A 370 16.43 -3.42 -1.91
N MET A 371 16.84 -3.50 -0.65
CA MET A 371 18.20 -3.78 -0.22
C MET A 371 18.24 -5.00 0.70
N ASP A 372 19.43 -5.37 1.10
CA ASP A 372 19.69 -6.48 2.04
C ASP A 372 19.19 -7.84 1.53
N ASN A 373 19.12 -8.01 0.21
CA ASN A 373 18.79 -9.30 -0.39
C ASN A 373 19.98 -10.26 -0.22
N PRO A 374 19.82 -11.40 0.46
CA PRO A 374 20.93 -12.32 0.77
C PRO A 374 21.55 -12.99 -0.46
N VAL A 375 21.01 -12.84 -1.66
CA VAL A 375 21.61 -13.35 -2.89
C VAL A 375 22.41 -12.31 -3.68
N GLU A 376 22.35 -11.03 -3.28
CA GLU A 376 23.10 -9.97 -3.95
C GLU A 376 24.60 -10.11 -3.78
N THR A 377 25.31 -10.12 -4.89
CA THR A 377 26.76 -9.97 -4.90
C THR A 377 27.17 -8.52 -4.63
N ARG A 378 28.45 -8.30 -4.39
CA ARG A 378 28.99 -6.94 -4.26
C ARG A 378 28.72 -6.09 -5.52
N GLN A 379 28.81 -6.69 -6.71
CA GLN A 379 28.59 -5.97 -7.96
C GLN A 379 27.13 -5.55 -8.09
N ASP A 380 26.17 -6.40 -7.74
CA ASP A 380 24.74 -6.07 -7.79
C ASP A 380 24.41 -4.86 -6.91
N VAL A 381 25.01 -4.81 -5.72
CA VAL A 381 24.84 -3.65 -4.81
C VAL A 381 25.45 -2.38 -5.42
N ILE A 382 26.65 -2.48 -6.04
CA ILE A 382 27.29 -1.37 -6.73
C ILE A 382 26.45 -0.88 -7.90
N ASP A 383 25.91 -1.77 -8.73
CA ASP A 383 25.08 -1.43 -9.87
C ASP A 383 23.83 -0.63 -9.44
N THR A 384 23.23 -1.03 -8.31
CA THR A 384 22.11 -0.29 -7.71
C THR A 384 22.54 1.11 -7.24
N LEU A 385 23.69 1.23 -6.58
CA LEU A 385 24.22 2.53 -6.13
C LEU A 385 24.59 3.45 -7.30
N GLU A 386 25.18 2.90 -8.37
CA GLU A 386 25.52 3.64 -9.59
C GLU A 386 24.27 4.13 -10.32
N LEU A 387 23.25 3.28 -10.44
CA LEU A 387 21.97 3.69 -11.02
C LEU A 387 21.39 4.88 -10.24
N VAL A 388 21.32 4.78 -8.90
CA VAL A 388 20.77 5.83 -8.04
C VAL A 388 21.62 7.11 -8.10
N TYR A 389 22.95 6.98 -8.20
CA TYR A 389 23.85 8.13 -8.36
C TYR A 389 23.56 8.89 -9.67
N ALA A 390 23.29 8.16 -10.76
CA ALA A 390 23.07 8.71 -12.10
C ALA A 390 21.66 9.30 -12.30
N MET A 391 20.67 8.93 -11.47
CA MET A 391 19.28 9.40 -11.64
C MET A 391 19.19 10.93 -11.53
N PRO A 392 18.39 11.58 -12.39
CA PRO A 392 18.17 13.04 -12.35
C PRO A 392 17.57 13.51 -11.02
N ARG A 393 18.07 14.61 -10.50
CA ARG A 393 17.62 15.22 -9.24
C ARG A 393 16.65 16.39 -9.50
N PRO A 394 15.76 16.74 -8.53
CA PRO A 394 15.60 16.17 -7.19
C PRO A 394 14.73 14.90 -7.18
N TYR A 395 15.03 13.97 -6.28
CA TYR A 395 14.17 12.82 -5.96
C TYR A 395 14.24 12.48 -4.46
N THR A 396 13.33 11.64 -4.01
CA THR A 396 13.35 11.01 -2.69
C THR A 396 13.49 9.49 -2.87
N LEU A 397 14.07 8.82 -1.87
CA LEU A 397 14.19 7.35 -1.86
C LEU A 397 13.36 6.77 -0.71
N ILE A 398 12.67 5.69 -1.02
CA ILE A 398 12.11 4.78 -0.01
C ILE A 398 12.90 3.49 -0.14
N ILE A 399 13.66 3.19 0.89
CA ILE A 399 14.55 2.03 0.91
C ILE A 399 13.91 0.99 1.83
N PHE A 400 13.75 -0.20 1.31
CA PHE A 400 13.22 -1.35 2.03
C PHE A 400 14.34 -2.36 2.26
N SER A 401 14.44 -2.90 3.45
CA SER A 401 15.13 -4.17 3.65
C SER A 401 14.24 -5.29 3.10
N LEU A 402 14.81 -6.23 2.37
CA LEU A 402 14.04 -7.30 1.77
C LEU A 402 13.25 -8.06 2.84
N LYS A 403 11.95 -8.09 2.68
CA LYS A 403 11.05 -8.96 3.45
C LYS A 403 10.46 -9.99 2.51
N VAL A 404 10.66 -11.24 2.85
CA VAL A 404 10.09 -12.34 2.07
C VAL A 404 8.63 -12.53 2.48
N ILE A 405 7.73 -12.34 1.53
CA ILE A 405 6.31 -12.60 1.72
C ILE A 405 6.10 -14.12 1.57
N PRO A 406 5.43 -14.77 2.52
CA PRO A 406 5.18 -16.21 2.47
C PRO A 406 4.46 -16.63 1.18
N ASN A 407 4.70 -17.87 0.75
CA ASN A 407 4.10 -18.49 -0.43
C ASN A 407 4.37 -17.81 -1.78
N THR A 408 5.19 -16.75 -1.83
CA THR A 408 5.60 -16.10 -3.08
C THR A 408 6.66 -16.92 -3.82
N GLY A 409 6.89 -16.61 -5.10
CA GLY A 409 7.96 -17.20 -5.89
C GLY A 409 9.33 -16.98 -5.25
N LEU A 410 9.57 -15.82 -4.66
CA LEU A 410 10.79 -15.49 -3.94
C LEU A 410 10.98 -16.40 -2.72
N ALA A 411 9.95 -16.61 -1.90
CA ALA A 411 10.02 -17.50 -0.74
C ALA A 411 10.40 -18.92 -1.15
N LYS A 412 9.76 -19.45 -2.20
CA LYS A 412 10.05 -20.77 -2.75
C LYS A 412 11.49 -20.88 -3.25
N GLU A 413 11.99 -19.86 -3.93
CA GLU A 413 13.36 -19.84 -4.47
C GLU A 413 14.42 -19.71 -3.38
N MET A 414 14.17 -18.89 -2.34
CA MET A 414 15.07 -18.75 -1.18
C MET A 414 15.20 -20.07 -0.43
N LEU A 415 14.08 -20.75 -0.17
CA LEU A 415 14.09 -22.08 0.48
C LEU A 415 14.85 -23.13 -0.34
N LYS A 416 14.72 -23.14 -1.68
CA LYS A 416 15.51 -24.03 -2.55
C LYS A 416 17.01 -23.79 -2.44
N ARG A 417 17.43 -22.55 -2.19
CA ARG A 417 18.83 -22.18 -1.97
C ARG A 417 19.31 -22.46 -0.55
N GLY A 418 18.46 -23.01 0.31
CA GLY A 418 18.79 -23.29 1.71
C GLY A 418 18.88 -22.03 2.58
N ILE A 419 18.29 -20.92 2.15
CA ILE A 419 18.25 -19.68 2.91
C ILE A 419 17.11 -19.78 3.92
N ASP A 420 17.45 -19.61 5.19
CA ASP A 420 16.50 -19.58 6.28
C ASP A 420 15.73 -18.24 6.27
N LEU A 421 14.43 -18.29 6.03
CA LEU A 421 13.58 -17.11 5.94
C LEU A 421 13.41 -16.39 7.28
N GLU A 422 13.58 -17.08 8.41
CA GLU A 422 13.50 -16.48 9.74
C GLU A 422 14.69 -15.56 10.04
N GLN A 423 15.84 -15.83 9.40
CA GLN A 423 17.05 -15.00 9.52
C GLN A 423 17.02 -13.74 8.65
N ILE A 424 16.09 -13.65 7.69
CA ILE A 424 15.92 -12.44 6.90
C ILE A 424 15.23 -11.41 7.79
N ASP A 425 15.90 -10.26 7.99
CA ASP A 425 15.44 -9.22 8.90
C ASP A 425 13.97 -8.82 8.60
N ALA A 426 13.11 -9.03 9.59
CA ALA A 426 11.68 -8.71 9.50
C ALA A 426 11.40 -7.19 9.54
N SER A 427 12.39 -6.36 9.75
CA SER A 427 12.22 -4.90 9.89
C SER A 427 12.18 -4.18 8.54
N TYR A 428 11.17 -4.48 7.77
CA TYR A 428 10.88 -3.98 6.41
C TYR A 428 11.22 -2.51 6.13
N LEU A 429 11.04 -1.62 7.12
CA LEU A 429 11.33 -0.19 7.02
C LEU A 429 12.51 0.26 7.88
N GLN A 430 13.10 -0.62 8.66
CA GLN A 430 14.28 -0.35 9.49
C GLN A 430 15.52 -0.92 8.83
N ILE A 431 16.18 -0.09 8.07
CA ILE A 431 17.33 -0.51 7.31
C ILE A 431 18.55 -0.50 8.23
N PRO A 432 19.29 -1.60 8.34
CA PRO A 432 20.50 -1.65 9.14
C PRO A 432 21.54 -0.66 8.60
N PRO A 433 22.33 -0.01 9.46
CA PRO A 433 23.33 1.00 9.06
C PRO A 433 24.56 0.34 8.43
N ARG A 434 24.38 -0.37 7.33
CA ARG A 434 25.44 -0.92 6.47
C ARG A 434 25.93 0.15 5.49
N MET A 435 27.12 0.01 4.95
CA MET A 435 27.70 1.02 4.06
C MET A 435 26.83 1.30 2.84
N ALA A 436 26.29 0.27 2.19
CA ALA A 436 25.41 0.42 1.04
C ALA A 436 24.16 1.25 1.40
N ASN A 437 23.52 0.95 2.52
CA ASN A 437 22.32 1.65 2.99
C ASN A 437 22.64 3.09 3.37
N ILE A 438 23.78 3.34 4.01
CA ILE A 438 24.27 4.69 4.34
C ILE A 438 24.48 5.50 3.05
N LEU A 439 25.08 4.90 2.02
CA LEU A 439 25.29 5.55 0.73
C LEU A 439 23.99 5.88 0.02
N LEU A 440 23.02 4.98 -0.03
CA LEU A 440 21.70 5.27 -0.62
C LEU A 440 21.03 6.47 0.06
N TYR A 441 21.07 6.50 1.37
CA TYR A 441 20.51 7.63 2.09
C TYR A 441 21.29 8.91 1.84
N LEU A 442 22.62 8.84 1.74
CA LEU A 442 23.43 9.97 1.36
C LEU A 442 23.01 10.48 -0.02
N LEU A 443 22.92 9.59 -1.01
CA LEU A 443 22.49 9.91 -2.36
C LEU A 443 21.08 10.53 -2.41
N GLY A 444 20.17 10.06 -1.60
CA GLY A 444 18.85 10.68 -1.45
C GLY A 444 18.88 12.10 -0.87
N THR A 445 19.97 12.55 -0.24
CA THR A 445 20.10 13.88 0.39
C THR A 445 21.08 14.79 -0.34
N TRP A 446 22.19 14.27 -0.75
CA TRP A 446 23.31 14.99 -1.34
C TRP A 446 23.98 14.13 -2.40
N CYS A 447 24.39 14.75 -3.51
CA CYS A 447 25.18 14.09 -4.53
C CYS A 447 26.66 14.36 -4.26
N PRO A 448 27.41 13.39 -3.72
CA PRO A 448 28.84 13.57 -3.51
C PRO A 448 29.56 13.72 -4.85
N PRO A 449 30.70 14.44 -4.90
CA PRO A 449 31.55 14.42 -6.08
C PRO A 449 31.97 12.98 -6.44
N ARG A 450 32.14 12.70 -7.73
CA ARG A 450 32.42 11.35 -8.23
C ARG A 450 33.59 10.67 -7.52
N TRP A 451 34.69 11.39 -7.35
CA TRP A 451 35.89 10.85 -6.67
C TRP A 451 35.59 10.36 -5.23
N LEU A 452 34.73 11.08 -4.51
CA LEU A 452 34.36 10.69 -3.15
C LEU A 452 33.41 9.48 -3.17
N PHE A 453 32.46 9.48 -4.10
CA PHE A 453 31.55 8.35 -4.28
C PHE A 453 32.34 7.08 -4.60
N ASP A 454 33.30 7.13 -5.52
CA ASP A 454 34.16 6.00 -5.88
C ASP A 454 34.97 5.47 -4.68
N GLN A 455 35.45 6.35 -3.81
CA GLN A 455 36.16 5.94 -2.59
C GLN A 455 35.22 5.23 -1.60
N LEU A 456 33.98 5.70 -1.50
CA LEU A 456 32.97 5.09 -0.63
C LEU A 456 32.49 3.74 -1.17
N LEU A 457 32.35 3.60 -2.50
CA LEU A 457 32.01 2.33 -3.15
C LEU A 457 33.03 1.22 -2.86
N LYS A 458 34.32 1.54 -2.66
CA LYS A 458 35.35 0.55 -2.29
C LYS A 458 35.07 -0.17 -0.98
N ARG A 459 34.26 0.45 -0.08
CA ARG A 459 33.89 -0.09 1.23
C ARG A 459 32.58 -0.85 1.23
N VAL A 460 31.91 -0.91 0.08
CA VAL A 460 30.66 -1.67 -0.07
C VAL A 460 30.98 -3.15 -0.20
N GLU A 461 30.25 -3.98 0.48
CA GLU A 461 30.36 -5.44 0.45
C GLU A 461 29.08 -6.08 -0.09
N ALA A 462 29.14 -7.37 -0.41
CA ALA A 462 27.97 -8.14 -0.81
C ALA A 462 26.93 -8.19 0.33
N SER A 463 25.67 -8.28 0.00
CA SER A 463 24.60 -8.40 1.00
C SER A 463 24.67 -9.70 1.80
N THR A 464 25.27 -10.74 1.22
CA THR A 464 25.56 -12.04 1.87
C THR A 464 26.65 -11.98 2.93
N THR A 465 27.55 -10.98 2.86
CA THR A 465 28.66 -10.86 3.80
C THR A 465 28.18 -10.15 5.07
N PRO A 466 28.51 -10.64 6.28
CA PRO A 466 28.26 -9.91 7.50
C PRO A 466 28.93 -8.54 7.44
N GLN A 467 28.17 -7.52 7.12
CA GLN A 467 28.71 -6.18 6.97
C GLN A 467 28.89 -5.54 8.35
N PRO A 468 29.98 -4.77 8.56
CA PRO A 468 30.14 -4.04 9.80
C PRO A 468 28.99 -3.05 9.96
N LEU A 469 28.34 -3.07 11.10
CA LEU A 469 27.37 -2.05 11.49
C LEU A 469 28.12 -0.81 11.96
N TYR A 470 27.67 0.34 11.55
CA TYR A 470 28.22 1.65 11.95
C TYR A 470 27.25 2.39 12.89
N PRO A 471 27.06 1.92 14.15
CA PRO A 471 26.02 2.45 15.03
C PRO A 471 26.16 3.95 15.32
N ARG A 472 27.41 4.47 15.38
CA ARG A 472 27.67 5.91 15.55
C ARG A 472 27.32 6.71 14.31
N ILE A 473 27.63 6.17 13.13
CA ILE A 473 27.22 6.75 11.84
C ILE A 473 25.72 6.58 11.66
N GLY A 474 25.13 5.50 12.16
CA GLY A 474 23.70 5.28 12.21
C GLY A 474 22.94 6.38 12.95
N LEU A 475 23.51 6.92 14.05
CA LEU A 475 22.92 8.04 14.77
C LEU A 475 22.99 9.35 13.94
N LEU A 476 24.15 9.65 13.36
CA LEU A 476 24.33 10.77 12.43
C LEU A 476 23.41 10.62 11.22
N PHE A 477 23.31 9.42 10.69
CA PHE A 477 22.45 9.06 9.60
C PHE A 477 20.98 9.31 9.93
N ARG A 478 20.48 8.88 11.09
CA ARG A 478 19.12 9.21 11.57
C ARG A 478 18.92 10.72 11.66
N PHE A 479 19.91 11.44 12.14
CA PHE A 479 19.86 12.90 12.24
C PHE A 479 19.75 13.57 10.87
N LEU A 480 20.53 13.12 9.88
CA LEU A 480 20.47 13.60 8.49
C LEU A 480 19.13 13.22 7.83
N PHE A 481 18.64 12.02 8.08
CA PHE A 481 17.35 11.56 7.58
C PHE A 481 16.18 12.39 8.15
N PHE A 482 16.19 12.69 9.46
CA PHE A 482 15.20 13.58 10.06
C PHE A 482 15.33 15.01 9.59
N GLY A 483 16.53 15.55 9.50
CA GLY A 483 16.77 16.89 8.96
C GLY A 483 16.22 17.03 7.54
N LYS A 484 16.45 16.02 6.69
CA LYS A 484 15.89 16.00 5.34
C LYS A 484 14.37 15.87 5.34
N LYS A 485 13.77 15.02 6.19
CA LYS A 485 12.31 14.93 6.32
C LYS A 485 11.71 16.28 6.72
N VAL A 486 12.30 16.96 7.68
CA VAL A 486 11.87 18.32 8.09
C VAL A 486 11.99 19.30 6.92
N ILE A 487 13.11 19.29 6.18
CA ILE A 487 13.29 20.14 4.99
C ILE A 487 12.29 19.79 3.90
N ASN A 488 12.04 18.49 3.63
CA ASN A 488 11.04 18.07 2.67
C ASN A 488 9.63 18.50 3.09
N HIS A 489 9.28 18.39 4.37
CA HIS A 489 8.00 18.89 4.88
C HIS A 489 7.85 20.40 4.67
N LEU A 490 8.88 21.17 4.99
CA LEU A 490 8.84 22.63 4.85
C LEU A 490 8.90 23.09 3.39
N LYS A 491 9.69 22.43 2.55
CA LYS A 491 9.89 22.79 1.15
C LYS A 491 8.81 22.24 0.23
N PHE A 492 8.40 20.99 0.45
CA PHE A 492 7.49 20.26 -0.43
C PHE A 492 6.12 20.00 0.19
N MET A 493 5.90 20.43 1.44
CA MET A 493 4.64 20.17 2.17
C MET A 493 4.25 18.68 2.23
N ASP A 494 5.24 17.80 2.24
CA ASP A 494 5.02 16.38 2.42
C ASP A 494 4.75 16.08 3.90
N PHE A 495 3.49 16.27 4.31
CA PHE A 495 3.04 16.03 5.69
C PHE A 495 2.72 14.55 5.96
N SER A 496 2.98 13.65 5.02
CA SER A 496 2.71 12.20 5.15
C SER A 496 3.38 11.54 6.36
N LEU A 497 4.35 12.21 6.97
CA LEU A 497 5.12 11.72 8.13
C LEU A 497 4.94 12.55 9.38
N MET A 498 4.08 13.57 9.35
CA MET A 498 3.77 14.32 10.58
C MET A 498 2.95 13.44 11.51
N PRO A 499 3.29 13.43 12.83
CA PRO A 499 2.41 12.82 13.82
C PRO A 499 0.99 13.36 13.65
N GLY A 500 -0.01 12.47 13.63
CA GLY A 500 -1.38 12.84 13.32
C GLY A 500 -1.95 13.93 14.23
N TRP A 501 -1.53 13.95 15.51
CA TRP A 501 -1.93 15.01 16.45
C TRP A 501 -1.36 16.40 16.07
N ILE A 502 -0.15 16.49 15.49
CA ILE A 502 0.39 17.77 15.00
C ILE A 502 -0.44 18.22 13.78
N SER A 503 -0.74 17.31 12.85
CA SER A 503 -1.60 17.57 11.71
C SER A 503 -2.98 18.07 12.16
N TYR A 504 -3.56 17.44 13.19
CA TYR A 504 -4.84 17.85 13.74
C TYR A 504 -4.82 19.26 14.36
N TYR A 505 -3.80 19.60 15.16
CA TYR A 505 -3.67 20.95 15.71
C TYR A 505 -3.38 22.00 14.64
N ALA A 506 -2.50 21.69 13.69
CA ALA A 506 -2.21 22.58 12.56
C ALA A 506 -3.46 22.85 11.71
N TYR A 507 -4.31 21.82 11.51
CA TYR A 507 -5.61 21.97 10.88
C TYR A 507 -6.54 22.90 11.72
N ARG A 508 -6.64 22.61 13.03
CA ARG A 508 -7.55 23.33 13.92
C ARG A 508 -7.25 24.83 14.02
N ILE A 509 -6.01 25.23 13.93
CA ILE A 509 -5.59 26.66 13.93
C ILE A 509 -5.60 27.29 12.51
N GLY A 510 -6.06 26.56 11.49
CA GLY A 510 -6.12 27.03 10.11
C GLY A 510 -4.76 27.19 9.40
N LEU A 511 -3.66 26.69 10.01
CA LEU A 511 -2.33 26.79 9.43
C LEU A 511 -2.22 25.99 8.14
N ILE A 512 -2.87 24.85 8.08
CA ILE A 512 -2.88 23.97 6.91
C ILE A 512 -3.65 24.62 5.76
N ASP A 513 -4.84 25.15 6.04
CA ASP A 513 -5.65 25.86 5.03
C ASP A 513 -4.94 27.11 4.49
N PHE A 514 -4.30 27.88 5.39
CA PHE A 514 -3.50 29.04 4.99
C PHE A 514 -2.35 28.65 4.07
N TRP A 515 -1.63 27.60 4.42
CA TRP A 515 -0.49 27.15 3.66
C TRP A 515 -0.89 26.54 2.32
N GLN A 516 -1.97 25.74 2.28
CA GLN A 516 -2.50 25.16 1.04
C GLN A 516 -2.99 26.22 0.06
N ARG A 517 -3.75 27.22 0.53
CA ARG A 517 -4.17 28.34 -0.33
C ARG A 517 -2.97 29.07 -0.95
N ARG A 518 -1.87 29.18 -0.23
CA ARG A 518 -0.64 29.78 -0.73
C ARG A 518 0.07 28.91 -1.76
N VAL A 519 0.06 27.61 -1.58
CA VAL A 519 0.70 26.65 -2.50
C VAL A 519 -0.16 26.43 -3.74
N ILE A 520 -1.45 26.19 -3.57
CA ILE A 520 -2.40 26.02 -4.69
C ILE A 520 -2.43 27.27 -5.58
N LYS A 521 -2.34 28.47 -5.00
CA LYS A 521 -2.24 29.71 -5.78
C LYS A 521 -0.93 29.84 -6.57
N ARG A 522 0.13 29.14 -6.14
CA ARG A 522 1.43 29.13 -6.81
C ARG A 522 1.59 27.97 -7.80
N MET A 523 0.65 27.04 -7.83
CA MET A 523 0.62 26.02 -8.88
C MET A 523 0.42 26.71 -10.21
N PRO A 524 1.37 26.66 -11.15
CA PRO A 524 1.11 27.09 -12.51
C PRO A 524 -0.08 26.27 -13.01
N ARG A 525 -1.11 26.93 -13.51
CA ARG A 525 -2.15 26.24 -14.28
C ARG A 525 -1.49 25.84 -15.60
N PRO A 526 -1.19 24.58 -15.86
CA PRO A 526 -0.61 24.21 -17.13
C PRO A 526 -1.65 24.49 -18.23
N GLU A 527 -1.18 25.01 -19.35
CA GLU A 527 -2.02 25.05 -20.55
C GLU A 527 -2.35 23.61 -20.96
N PRO A 528 -3.56 23.35 -21.47
CA PRO A 528 -3.90 22.02 -21.95
C PRO A 528 -2.85 21.57 -22.99
N PRO A 529 -2.41 20.32 -22.96
CA PRO A 529 -1.45 19.83 -23.91
C PRO A 529 -1.98 20.02 -25.33
N LYS A 530 -1.16 20.59 -26.22
CA LYS A 530 -1.52 20.68 -27.64
C LYS A 530 -1.70 19.25 -28.14
N ARG A 531 -2.91 18.91 -28.55
CA ARG A 531 -3.28 17.57 -29.03
C ARG A 531 -2.31 17.11 -30.12
N ALA A 532 -1.31 16.37 -29.78
CA ALA A 532 -0.47 15.62 -30.70
C ALA A 532 -1.03 14.20 -30.75
N PHE A 533 -1.86 13.93 -31.74
CA PHE A 533 -2.26 12.57 -32.05
C PHE A 533 -1.03 11.77 -32.47
N SER A 534 -0.61 10.84 -31.64
CA SER A 534 0.21 9.72 -32.06
C SER A 534 -0.63 8.46 -31.87
N PRO A 535 -0.83 7.65 -32.93
CA PRO A 535 -1.60 6.42 -32.79
C PRO A 535 -0.87 5.47 -31.86
N ASP A 536 -1.64 4.76 -31.03
CA ASP A 536 -1.19 3.74 -30.10
C ASP A 536 -0.25 2.73 -30.80
N VAL A 537 1.02 2.83 -30.51
CA VAL A 537 1.93 1.70 -30.70
C VAL A 537 1.62 0.76 -29.53
N ALA A 538 0.88 -0.29 -29.81
CA ALA A 538 0.62 -1.35 -28.85
C ALA A 538 1.97 -1.81 -28.27
N PRO A 539 2.10 -1.98 -26.94
CA PRO A 539 3.28 -2.55 -26.36
C PRO A 539 3.46 -3.95 -26.97
N VAL A 540 4.63 -4.22 -27.51
CA VAL A 540 5.02 -5.56 -27.96
C VAL A 540 4.99 -6.43 -26.71
N ILE A 541 3.91 -7.16 -26.54
CA ILE A 541 3.85 -8.26 -25.59
C ILE A 541 4.78 -9.32 -26.19
N ALA A 542 5.92 -9.55 -25.57
CA ALA A 542 6.77 -10.67 -25.88
C ALA A 542 6.00 -11.97 -25.58
N THR A 543 5.31 -12.49 -26.58
CA THR A 543 4.56 -13.75 -26.53
C THR A 543 5.41 -14.97 -26.90
N ASP A 544 6.74 -14.88 -26.79
CA ASP A 544 7.63 -15.99 -27.11
C ASP A 544 8.63 -16.28 -25.98
N ALA A 545 8.11 -16.80 -24.86
CA ALA A 545 8.92 -17.55 -23.89
C ALA A 545 8.06 -18.53 -23.09
N VAL A 546 7.25 -19.35 -23.77
CA VAL A 546 6.70 -20.57 -23.19
C VAL A 546 6.73 -21.65 -24.30
N ARG A 547 7.89 -22.15 -24.58
CA ARG A 547 8.13 -23.51 -25.11
C ARG A 547 9.49 -23.97 -24.60
N HIS A 548 9.49 -24.70 -23.54
CA HIS A 548 10.18 -25.93 -23.13
C HIS A 548 10.14 -26.07 -21.64
#